data_fe5989b15c46c12e213a09e84087e27b
#
_entry.id   fe5989b15c46c12e213a09e84087e27b
#
_cell.length_a   1.000
_cell.length_b   1.000
_cell.length_c   1.000
_cell.angle_alpha   90.00
_cell.angle_beta   90.00
_cell.angle_gamma   90.00
#
_symmetry.space_group_name_H-M   'P 1'
#
loop_
_entity.id
_entity.type
_entity.pdbx_description
1 polymer ?
#
loop_
_entity_poly.entity_id
_entity_poly.type
_entity_poly.pdbx_seq_one_letter_code
_entity_poly.pdbx_strand_id
1 'polypeptide(L)'
;SNGNSIRTEKSRFFSPATTQLGIGLYWKKDQNLWVNVAPMTGKLILVNRFFTENLNENQSYFGVKKNGNSRFELGASVRSFYKTEIYENVTLENRLSLYSDYLDKPKNIDFDYTLNISMQVNKFISTNLIFQFVYDDNEIQRLQIREVLGIGLNIDLQFISGYKKAL
;
A
#
# COMPACT_ATOMS: atom_id res chain seq x y z
N SER A 1 29.62 27.07 -9.39
CA SER A 1 29.11 25.77 -9.76
C SER A 1 27.60 25.89 -10.02
N ASN A 2 27.20 25.91 -11.29
CA ASN A 2 25.81 25.92 -11.69
C ASN A 2 25.23 24.53 -11.40
N GLY A 3 24.52 24.38 -10.29
CA GLY A 3 23.77 23.20 -9.97
C GLY A 3 22.48 23.13 -10.79
N ASN A 4 22.56 22.59 -12.00
CA ASN A 4 21.36 22.22 -12.75
C ASN A 4 20.67 21.06 -12.04
N SER A 5 19.62 21.36 -11.29
CA SER A 5 18.73 20.32 -10.75
C SER A 5 17.94 19.71 -11.90
N ILE A 6 18.30 18.49 -12.30
CA ILE A 6 17.52 17.70 -13.28
C ILE A 6 16.24 17.22 -12.55
N ARG A 7 15.11 17.84 -12.87
CA ARG A 7 13.81 17.43 -12.36
C ARG A 7 13.29 16.29 -13.23
N THR A 8 13.38 15.06 -12.75
CA THR A 8 12.84 13.88 -13.43
C THR A 8 11.39 13.66 -12.97
N GLU A 9 10.44 13.72 -13.90
CA GLU A 9 9.04 13.37 -13.64
C GLU A 9 8.94 11.86 -13.42
N LYS A 10 8.37 11.44 -12.28
CA LYS A 10 8.25 10.01 -11.92
C LYS A 10 6.82 9.47 -11.99
N SER A 11 5.82 10.33 -12.10
CA SER A 11 4.42 9.92 -12.18
C SER A 11 3.59 10.99 -12.86
N ARG A 12 2.48 10.59 -13.52
CA ARG A 12 1.45 11.43 -14.09
C ARG A 12 0.08 10.98 -13.61
N PHE A 13 -0.96 11.76 -13.91
CA PHE A 13 -2.32 11.36 -13.61
C PHE A 13 -2.62 9.98 -14.22
N PHE A 14 -3.11 9.03 -13.39
CA PHE A 14 -3.34 7.63 -13.75
C PHE A 14 -2.09 6.87 -14.27
N SER A 15 -0.89 7.28 -13.87
CA SER A 15 0.33 6.60 -14.31
C SER A 15 1.43 6.66 -13.23
N PRO A 16 1.79 5.51 -12.62
CA PRO A 16 1.17 4.19 -12.80
C PRO A 16 -0.21 4.07 -12.14
N ALA A 17 -1.09 3.25 -12.70
CA ALA A 17 -2.33 2.83 -12.09
C ALA A 17 -2.41 1.31 -12.08
N THR A 18 -2.81 0.71 -10.96
CA THR A 18 -2.95 -0.74 -10.81
C THR A 18 -4.37 -1.08 -10.38
N THR A 19 -4.98 -2.03 -11.09
CA THR A 19 -6.27 -2.63 -10.75
C THR A 19 -6.10 -4.12 -10.55
N GLN A 20 -6.69 -4.66 -9.48
CA GLN A 20 -6.62 -6.07 -9.16
C GLN A 20 -8.00 -6.63 -8.87
N LEU A 21 -8.33 -7.76 -9.50
CA LEU A 21 -9.58 -8.50 -9.29
C LEU A 21 -9.26 -9.96 -9.06
N GLY A 22 -9.77 -10.55 -7.99
CA GLY A 22 -9.50 -11.94 -7.63
C GLY A 22 -10.76 -12.69 -7.21
N ILE A 23 -10.80 -13.97 -7.55
CA ILE A 23 -11.81 -14.93 -7.07
C ILE A 23 -11.13 -15.81 -6.03
N GLY A 24 -11.73 -15.91 -4.85
CA GLY A 24 -11.12 -16.65 -3.75
C GLY A 24 -12.01 -16.80 -2.53
N LEU A 25 -11.40 -17.24 -1.44
CA LEU A 25 -12.03 -17.48 -0.17
C LEU A 25 -11.67 -16.35 0.81
N TYR A 26 -12.67 -15.84 1.47
CA TYR A 26 -12.51 -14.85 2.53
C TYR A 26 -12.95 -15.47 3.85
N TRP A 27 -12.01 -15.62 4.77
CA TRP A 27 -12.28 -16.05 6.12
C TRP A 27 -12.10 -14.88 7.08
N LYS A 28 -13.07 -14.68 7.94
CA LYS A 28 -13.09 -13.62 8.94
C LYS A 28 -13.54 -14.19 10.27
N LYS A 29 -12.66 -14.10 11.28
CA LYS A 29 -13.00 -14.48 12.64
C LYS A 29 -13.83 -13.37 13.32
N ASP A 30 -13.34 -12.14 13.23
CA ASP A 30 -13.96 -10.95 13.81
C ASP A 30 -13.44 -9.70 13.07
N GLN A 31 -13.60 -8.50 13.64
CA GLN A 31 -13.09 -7.26 13.04
C GLN A 31 -11.56 -7.16 13.09
N ASN A 32 -10.92 -7.96 13.94
CA ASN A 32 -9.49 -7.88 14.22
C ASN A 32 -8.67 -8.94 13.48
N LEU A 33 -9.30 -9.97 12.92
CA LEU A 33 -8.60 -11.03 12.22
C LEU A 33 -9.39 -11.51 11.00
N TRP A 34 -8.77 -11.36 9.84
CA TRP A 34 -9.27 -11.92 8.59
C TRP A 34 -8.14 -12.32 7.65
N VAL A 35 -8.42 -13.27 6.78
CA VAL A 35 -7.54 -13.75 5.72
C VAL A 35 -8.34 -13.90 4.44
N ASN A 36 -7.79 -13.42 3.34
CA ASN A 36 -8.31 -13.62 1.99
C ASN A 36 -7.28 -14.39 1.16
N VAL A 37 -7.71 -15.47 0.53
CA VAL A 37 -6.88 -16.27 -0.38
C VAL A 37 -7.59 -16.34 -1.72
N ALA A 38 -7.02 -15.72 -2.74
CA ALA A 38 -7.56 -15.67 -4.08
C ALA A 38 -6.58 -16.34 -5.08
N PRO A 39 -6.77 -17.64 -5.36
CA PRO A 39 -5.88 -18.39 -6.25
C PRO A 39 -6.00 -17.99 -7.72
N MET A 40 -7.05 -17.26 -8.08
CA MET A 40 -7.22 -16.69 -9.41
C MET A 40 -7.38 -15.18 -9.28
N THR A 41 -6.30 -14.45 -9.49
CA THR A 41 -6.23 -12.99 -9.36
C THR A 41 -5.61 -12.40 -10.62
N GLY A 42 -6.40 -11.61 -11.35
CA GLY A 42 -5.92 -10.77 -12.45
C GLY A 42 -5.45 -9.41 -11.91
N LYS A 43 -4.30 -8.95 -12.38
CA LYS A 43 -3.75 -7.63 -12.07
C LYS A 43 -3.46 -6.91 -13.39
N LEU A 44 -4.00 -5.70 -13.56
CA LEU A 44 -3.78 -4.85 -14.72
C LEU A 44 -3.02 -3.61 -14.27
N ILE A 45 -1.87 -3.41 -14.86
CA ILE A 45 -1.01 -2.24 -14.64
C ILE A 45 -1.11 -1.36 -15.87
N LEU A 46 -1.40 -0.08 -15.67
CA LEU A 46 -1.48 0.93 -16.73
C LEU A 46 -0.41 1.98 -16.49
N VAL A 47 0.32 2.33 -17.53
CA VAL A 47 1.33 3.39 -17.50
C VAL A 47 1.20 4.31 -18.70
N ASN A 48 1.53 5.57 -18.52
CA ASN A 48 1.59 6.51 -19.63
C ASN A 48 2.81 6.17 -20.50
N ARG A 49 2.61 6.13 -21.83
CA ARG A 49 3.64 5.80 -22.82
C ARG A 49 4.88 6.70 -22.70
N PHE A 50 4.73 7.92 -22.23
CA PHE A 50 5.83 8.84 -21.96
C PHE A 50 6.95 8.20 -21.10
N PHE A 51 6.60 7.32 -20.15
CA PHE A 51 7.57 6.65 -19.28
C PHE A 51 8.19 5.40 -19.91
N THR A 52 7.61 4.89 -20.99
CA THR A 52 8.05 3.65 -21.65
C THR A 52 8.71 3.87 -23.01
N GLU A 53 8.50 5.01 -23.66
CA GLU A 53 9.02 5.27 -25.02
C GLU A 53 10.56 5.40 -25.08
N ASN A 54 11.19 5.93 -24.02
CA ASN A 54 12.62 6.15 -23.94
C ASN A 54 13.37 5.04 -23.19
N LEU A 55 12.72 3.92 -22.88
CA LEU A 55 13.36 2.77 -22.25
C LEU A 55 14.27 2.03 -23.25
N ASN A 56 15.33 1.41 -22.74
CA ASN A 56 16.08 0.42 -23.53
C ASN A 56 15.28 -0.88 -23.67
N GLU A 57 15.62 -1.73 -24.63
CA GLU A 57 14.92 -2.98 -24.92
C GLU A 57 14.80 -3.93 -23.71
N ASN A 58 15.79 -3.90 -22.80
CA ASN A 58 15.84 -4.74 -21.60
C ASN A 58 15.30 -4.05 -20.34
N GLN A 59 14.75 -2.84 -20.46
CA GLN A 59 14.18 -2.09 -19.34
C GLN A 59 12.66 -2.15 -19.34
N SER A 60 12.09 -2.06 -18.18
CA SER A 60 10.64 -1.92 -17.98
C SER A 60 10.36 -0.81 -16.97
N TYR A 61 9.16 -0.27 -17.05
CA TYR A 61 8.63 0.68 -16.07
C TYR A 61 7.36 0.05 -15.46
N PHE A 62 7.38 -0.30 -14.18
CA PHE A 62 6.35 -1.11 -13.52
C PHE A 62 6.03 -2.41 -14.28
N GLY A 63 7.06 -3.09 -14.77
CA GLY A 63 6.93 -4.31 -15.56
C GLY A 63 6.41 -4.10 -17.00
N VAL A 64 6.02 -2.88 -17.38
CA VAL A 64 5.58 -2.57 -18.76
C VAL A 64 6.81 -2.31 -19.64
N LYS A 65 6.91 -3.06 -20.71
CA LYS A 65 8.04 -2.99 -21.67
C LYS A 65 8.03 -1.68 -22.47
N LYS A 66 9.16 -1.42 -23.13
CA LYS A 66 9.34 -0.30 -24.06
C LYS A 66 8.15 -0.13 -25.00
N ASN A 67 7.72 1.12 -25.19
CA ASN A 67 6.56 1.50 -26.02
C ASN A 67 5.21 0.90 -25.59
N GLY A 68 5.16 0.11 -24.51
CA GLY A 68 3.93 -0.39 -23.93
C GLY A 68 3.21 0.64 -23.08
N ASN A 69 1.92 0.42 -22.82
CA ASN A 69 1.09 1.23 -21.95
C ASN A 69 0.36 0.40 -20.88
N SER A 70 0.45 -0.93 -20.95
CA SER A 70 -0.20 -1.82 -20.01
C SER A 70 0.55 -3.15 -19.86
N ARG A 71 0.35 -3.77 -18.71
CA ARG A 71 0.75 -5.15 -18.42
C ARG A 71 -0.39 -5.85 -17.73
N PHE A 72 -0.70 -7.05 -18.16
CA PHE A 72 -1.64 -7.95 -17.49
C PHE A 72 -0.87 -9.09 -16.85
N GLU A 73 -1.25 -9.41 -15.61
CA GLU A 73 -0.73 -10.52 -14.83
C GLU A 73 -1.91 -11.40 -14.37
N LEU A 74 -1.68 -12.69 -14.27
CA LEU A 74 -2.63 -13.65 -13.71
C LEU A 74 -1.90 -14.49 -12.67
N GLY A 75 -2.42 -14.51 -11.44
CA GLY A 75 -1.70 -15.18 -10.37
C GLY A 75 -2.57 -15.52 -9.17
N ALA A 76 -1.90 -15.75 -8.04
CA ALA A 76 -2.52 -15.93 -6.74
C ALA A 76 -2.22 -14.76 -5.83
N SER A 77 -3.19 -14.37 -4.99
CA SER A 77 -2.97 -13.40 -3.94
C SER A 77 -3.42 -13.94 -2.57
N VAL A 78 -2.66 -13.56 -1.55
CA VAL A 78 -3.04 -13.77 -0.14
C VAL A 78 -2.97 -12.43 0.55
N ARG A 79 -4.05 -12.07 1.27
CA ARG A 79 -4.08 -10.87 2.10
C ARG A 79 -4.54 -11.23 3.50
N SER A 80 -3.91 -10.67 4.50
CA SER A 80 -4.32 -10.86 5.88
C SER A 80 -4.24 -9.56 6.67
N PHE A 81 -5.07 -9.50 7.67
CA PHE A 81 -5.13 -8.43 8.65
C PHE A 81 -5.22 -9.02 10.04
N TYR A 82 -4.42 -8.51 10.95
CA TYR A 82 -4.48 -8.84 12.36
C TYR A 82 -4.27 -7.60 13.21
N LYS A 83 -5.20 -7.33 14.12
CA LYS A 83 -5.16 -6.24 15.07
C LYS A 83 -5.31 -6.79 16.48
N THR A 84 -4.50 -6.29 17.41
CA THR A 84 -4.60 -6.64 18.82
C THR A 84 -4.14 -5.48 19.70
N GLU A 85 -4.69 -5.38 20.88
CA GLU A 85 -4.16 -4.54 21.93
C GLU A 85 -3.08 -5.34 22.68
N ILE A 86 -1.84 -4.83 22.68
CA ILE A 86 -0.69 -5.50 23.29
C ILE A 86 -0.40 -4.94 24.68
N TYR A 87 -0.88 -3.75 24.97
CA TYR A 87 -0.83 -3.09 26.26
C TYR A 87 -1.95 -2.05 26.35
N GLU A 88 -2.31 -1.59 27.53
CA GLU A 88 -3.30 -0.53 27.72
C GLU A 88 -2.96 0.68 26.84
N ASN A 89 -3.90 1.08 25.99
CA ASN A 89 -3.75 2.15 24.98
C ASN A 89 -2.67 1.92 23.90
N VAL A 90 -2.16 0.68 23.74
CA VAL A 90 -1.21 0.34 22.69
C VAL A 90 -1.78 -0.74 21.79
N THR A 91 -2.08 -0.37 20.55
CA THR A 91 -2.65 -1.26 19.55
C THR A 91 -1.61 -1.59 18.48
N LEU A 92 -1.52 -2.87 18.14
CA LEU A 92 -0.70 -3.40 17.05
C LEU A 92 -1.61 -3.82 15.90
N GLU A 93 -1.36 -3.32 14.70
CA GLU A 93 -2.00 -3.76 13.46
C GLU A 93 -0.96 -4.33 12.50
N ASN A 94 -1.26 -5.51 11.96
CA ASN A 94 -0.46 -6.19 10.95
C ASN A 94 -1.28 -6.32 9.68
N ARG A 95 -0.68 -5.99 8.55
CA ARG A 95 -1.23 -6.19 7.21
C ARG A 95 -0.19 -6.89 6.35
N LEU A 96 -0.57 -7.99 5.74
CA LEU A 96 0.28 -8.75 4.83
C LEU A 96 -0.44 -8.89 3.49
N SER A 97 0.25 -8.61 2.41
CA SER A 97 -0.17 -8.89 1.04
C SER A 97 0.92 -9.65 0.32
N LEU A 98 0.56 -10.79 -0.25
CA LEU A 98 1.42 -11.62 -1.08
C LEU A 98 0.78 -11.74 -2.45
N TYR A 99 1.60 -11.71 -3.50
CA TYR A 99 1.16 -11.97 -4.87
C TYR A 99 2.21 -12.76 -5.62
N SER A 100 1.78 -13.72 -6.42
CA SER A 100 2.63 -14.52 -7.30
C SER A 100 2.03 -14.52 -8.70
N ASP A 101 2.78 -14.07 -9.70
CA ASP A 101 2.37 -14.09 -11.10
C ASP A 101 2.64 -15.46 -11.71
N TYR A 102 1.59 -16.14 -12.17
CA TYR A 102 1.71 -17.45 -12.84
C TYR A 102 2.33 -17.34 -14.24
N LEU A 103 2.23 -16.16 -14.87
CA LEU A 103 2.68 -15.94 -16.24
C LEU A 103 4.14 -15.51 -16.32
N ASP A 104 4.70 -14.98 -15.21
CA ASP A 104 6.10 -14.55 -15.16
C ASP A 104 6.72 -14.91 -13.82
N LYS A 105 7.66 -15.85 -13.83
CA LYS A 105 8.44 -16.29 -12.68
C LYS A 105 7.59 -16.61 -11.41
N PRO A 106 6.71 -17.61 -11.45
CA PRO A 106 5.76 -17.87 -10.35
C PRO A 106 6.39 -18.20 -9.00
N LYS A 107 7.69 -18.44 -8.95
CA LYS A 107 8.44 -18.63 -7.70
C LYS A 107 8.80 -17.31 -7.01
N ASN A 108 8.73 -16.20 -7.73
CA ASN A 108 8.96 -14.89 -7.18
C ASN A 108 7.64 -14.39 -6.60
N ILE A 109 7.68 -14.06 -5.33
CA ILE A 109 6.50 -13.60 -4.59
C ILE A 109 6.71 -12.12 -4.25
N ASP A 110 5.83 -11.29 -4.79
CA ASP A 110 5.71 -9.90 -4.36
C ASP A 110 5.14 -9.89 -2.94
N PHE A 111 5.70 -9.06 -2.11
CA PHE A 111 5.32 -9.02 -0.70
C PHE A 111 5.25 -7.57 -0.21
N ASP A 112 4.16 -7.24 0.47
CA ASP A 112 3.98 -5.98 1.20
C ASP A 112 3.51 -6.33 2.61
N TYR A 113 4.32 -5.96 3.61
CA TYR A 113 4.00 -6.13 5.00
C TYR A 113 4.06 -4.79 5.72
N THR A 114 2.97 -4.43 6.37
CA THR A 114 2.88 -3.23 7.19
C THR A 114 2.57 -3.59 8.63
N LEU A 115 3.43 -3.13 9.53
CA LEU A 115 3.24 -3.14 10.97
C LEU A 115 2.95 -1.71 11.43
N ASN A 116 1.81 -1.47 12.06
CA ASN A 116 1.45 -0.19 12.66
C ASN A 116 1.25 -0.37 14.17
N ILE A 117 1.99 0.39 14.96
CA ILE A 117 1.87 0.48 16.41
C ILE A 117 1.27 1.84 16.74
N SER A 118 0.03 1.85 17.24
CA SER A 118 -0.69 3.06 17.65
C SER A 118 -0.72 3.14 19.17
N MET A 119 -0.30 4.26 19.70
CA MET A 119 -0.25 4.51 21.16
C MET A 119 -1.03 5.76 21.51
N GLN A 120 -1.99 5.63 22.43
CA GLN A 120 -2.72 6.76 23.02
C GLN A 120 -2.03 7.20 24.30
N VAL A 121 -1.24 8.27 24.24
CA VAL A 121 -0.48 8.75 25.41
C VAL A 121 -1.41 9.37 26.46
N ASN A 122 -2.38 10.17 26.00
CA ASN A 122 -3.46 10.72 26.80
C ASN A 122 -4.62 11.14 25.88
N LYS A 123 -5.68 11.77 26.43
CA LYS A 123 -6.85 12.20 25.63
C LYS A 123 -6.53 13.20 24.51
N PHE A 124 -5.39 13.86 24.56
CA PHE A 124 -4.99 14.87 23.58
C PHE A 124 -3.87 14.41 22.65
N ILE A 125 -3.05 13.46 23.06
CA ILE A 125 -1.84 13.07 22.33
C ILE A 125 -1.92 11.59 21.96
N SER A 126 -1.71 11.31 20.68
CA SER A 126 -1.50 9.97 20.15
C SER A 126 -0.21 9.91 19.32
N THR A 127 0.37 8.74 19.19
CA THR A 127 1.52 8.50 18.32
C THR A 127 1.35 7.21 17.55
N ASN A 128 1.89 7.17 16.33
CA ASN A 128 1.91 6.00 15.48
C ASN A 128 3.34 5.73 15.01
N LEU A 129 3.75 4.48 15.07
CA LEU A 129 4.99 3.99 14.51
C LEU A 129 4.67 2.95 13.44
N ILE A 130 5.04 3.23 12.20
CA ILE A 130 4.73 2.39 11.05
C ILE A 130 6.03 1.85 10.47
N PHE A 131 6.12 0.54 10.33
CA PHE A 131 7.14 -0.16 9.55
C PHE A 131 6.47 -0.79 8.34
N GLN A 132 6.97 -0.50 7.16
CA GLN A 132 6.53 -1.12 5.92
C GLN A 132 7.72 -1.75 5.20
N PHE A 133 7.54 -2.99 4.79
CA PHE A 133 8.49 -3.79 4.05
C PHE A 133 7.86 -4.18 2.72
N VAL A 134 8.46 -3.76 1.61
CA VAL A 134 7.96 -4.05 0.27
C VAL A 134 9.03 -4.72 -0.56
N TYR A 135 8.68 -5.78 -1.24
CA TYR A 135 9.47 -6.42 -2.26
C TYR A 135 8.61 -6.66 -3.48
N ASP A 136 9.03 -6.16 -4.64
CA ASP A 136 8.41 -6.36 -5.94
C ASP A 136 9.51 -6.69 -6.95
N ASP A 137 9.43 -7.89 -7.54
CA ASP A 137 10.43 -8.39 -8.51
C ASP A 137 10.39 -7.60 -9.83
N ASN A 138 9.27 -6.98 -10.15
CA ASN A 138 9.06 -6.25 -11.40
C ASN A 138 9.47 -4.77 -11.33
N GLU A 139 9.67 -4.23 -10.11
CA GLU A 139 10.08 -2.84 -9.90
C GLU A 139 11.53 -2.75 -9.44
N ILE A 140 11.76 -3.03 -8.18
CA ILE A 140 13.07 -2.95 -7.54
C ILE A 140 13.34 -4.29 -6.87
N GLN A 141 14.21 -5.08 -7.44
CA GLN A 141 14.62 -6.41 -6.93
C GLN A 141 15.41 -6.29 -5.62
N ARG A 142 14.90 -5.49 -4.69
CA ARG A 142 15.44 -5.28 -3.35
C ARG A 142 14.30 -5.04 -2.37
N LEU A 143 14.51 -5.48 -1.15
CA LEU A 143 13.63 -5.14 -0.04
C LEU A 143 13.67 -3.63 0.21
N GLN A 144 12.53 -3.00 0.13
CA GLN A 144 12.32 -1.60 0.46
C GLN A 144 11.77 -1.51 1.88
N ILE A 145 12.38 -0.69 2.72
CA ILE A 145 11.97 -0.49 4.10
C ILE A 145 11.56 0.98 4.25
N ARG A 146 10.39 1.20 4.82
CA ARG A 146 9.88 2.52 5.17
C ARG A 146 9.52 2.56 6.64
N GLU A 147 10.01 3.56 7.33
CA GLU A 147 9.70 3.84 8.74
C GLU A 147 9.04 5.22 8.84
N VAL A 148 7.94 5.31 9.58
CA VAL A 148 7.24 6.57 9.80
C VAL A 148 6.86 6.68 11.27
N LEU A 149 7.28 7.76 11.91
CA LEU A 149 6.82 8.16 13.22
C LEU A 149 5.85 9.35 13.05
N GLY A 150 4.62 9.19 13.52
CA GLY A 150 3.59 10.22 13.53
C GLY A 150 3.21 10.61 14.96
N ILE A 151 3.00 11.90 15.19
CA ILE A 151 2.44 12.42 16.44
C ILE A 151 1.15 13.15 16.11
N GLY A 152 0.03 12.73 16.72
CA GLY A 152 -1.29 13.31 16.56
C GLY A 152 -1.71 14.13 17.77
N LEU A 153 -2.35 15.28 17.53
CA LEU A 153 -3.02 16.07 18.53
C LEU A 153 -4.53 15.97 18.31
N ASN A 154 -5.27 15.51 19.31
CA ASN A 154 -6.71 15.37 19.30
C ASN A 154 -7.33 16.52 20.10
N ILE A 155 -8.17 17.33 19.48
CA ILE A 155 -8.87 18.45 20.12
C ILE A 155 -10.37 18.30 19.84
N ASP A 156 -11.16 18.07 20.89
CA ASP A 156 -12.62 18.06 20.81
C ASP A 156 -13.15 19.48 20.91
N LEU A 157 -13.66 20.03 19.81
CA LEU A 157 -14.35 21.30 19.77
C LEU A 157 -15.85 21.07 19.90
N GLN A 158 -16.41 21.26 21.09
CA GLN A 158 -17.85 21.23 21.33
C GLN A 158 -18.42 22.63 21.11
N PHE A 159 -19.11 22.86 19.99
CA PHE A 159 -19.91 24.06 19.79
C PHE A 159 -21.25 23.89 20.51
N ILE A 160 -21.40 24.48 21.69
CA ILE A 160 -22.70 24.56 22.37
C ILE A 160 -23.54 25.61 21.63
N SER A 161 -24.36 25.16 20.69
CA SER A 161 -25.39 26.00 20.08
C SER A 161 -26.51 26.24 21.11
N GLY A 162 -26.40 27.34 21.85
CA GLY A 162 -27.42 27.79 22.77
C GLY A 162 -28.65 28.37 22.04
N TYR A 163 -29.50 27.51 21.46
CA TYR A 163 -30.84 27.93 21.08
C TYR A 163 -31.70 28.02 22.35
N LYS A 164 -31.76 29.21 22.97
CA LYS A 164 -32.88 29.56 23.87
C LYS A 164 -34.13 29.65 23.01
N LYS A 165 -35.02 28.66 23.09
CA LYS A 165 -36.43 28.86 22.73
C LYS A 165 -36.99 29.92 23.68
N ALA A 166 -37.27 31.11 23.19
CA ALA A 166 -38.13 32.05 23.87
C ALA A 166 -39.55 31.48 23.81
N LEU A 167 -40.17 31.36 25.00
CA LEU A 167 -41.61 31.16 25.17
C LEU A 167 -42.40 32.41 24.77
#